data_94f85bc88649ce0797654ec6bd261880
#
_entry.id   94f85bc88649ce0797654ec6bd261880
#
_cell.length_a   1.000
_cell.length_b   1.000
_cell.length_c   1.000
_cell.angle_alpha   90.00
_cell.angle_beta   90.00
_cell.angle_gamma   90.00
#
_symmetry.space_group_name_H-M   'P 1'
#
loop_
_entity.id
_entity.type
_entity.pdbx_description
1 polymer ?
#
loop_
_entity_poly.entity_id
_entity_poly.type
_entity_poly.pdbx_seq_one_letter_code
_entity_poly.pdbx_strand_id
1 'polypeptide(L)'
;MKNTHNERNYIHMSHPDFYTQVAPIALYDPLSEFLGAFEEGKLEITYLECVKLAGHSCPTVAGAYLMASKGLTALYGSDLPSRGSIKIEMQSTESEGVTGVICNVISFIIGASGIGGFKGIQGNFSRDNLVRYNVPMDGEVKLTRLDTHESVTLSYNPSSIMPDVMMQPLMGKSIQGLATKEEQQTFGKLWQKRVEEILLSTHLHDKMITISKD
;
A
#
# COMPACT_ATOMS: atom_id res chain seq x y z
N MET A 1 24.88 27.98 34.48
CA MET A 1 24.81 26.86 33.53
C MET A 1 23.73 27.19 32.48
N LYS A 2 24.13 27.52 31.26
CA LYS A 2 23.20 27.85 30.19
C LYS A 2 22.69 26.52 29.59
N ASN A 3 21.38 26.26 29.74
CA ASN A 3 20.70 25.15 29.08
C ASN A 3 20.67 25.46 27.58
N THR A 4 21.59 24.89 26.81
CA THR A 4 21.50 24.86 25.35
C THR A 4 20.43 23.82 24.99
N HIS A 5 19.20 24.27 24.83
CA HIS A 5 18.18 23.50 24.17
C HIS A 5 18.66 23.22 22.75
N ASN A 6 18.95 21.96 22.47
CA ASN A 6 19.25 21.47 21.15
C ASN A 6 17.96 21.57 20.33
N GLU A 7 17.76 22.69 19.63
CA GLU A 7 16.68 22.83 18.65
C GLU A 7 16.98 21.84 17.53
N ARG A 8 16.40 20.64 17.65
CA ARG A 8 16.38 19.72 16.52
C ARG A 8 15.58 20.41 15.42
N ASN A 9 16.24 20.69 14.30
CA ASN A 9 15.57 21.13 13.10
C ASN A 9 14.60 20.04 12.65
N TYR A 10 13.34 20.12 13.10
CA TYR A 10 12.28 19.28 12.58
C TYR A 10 12.07 19.67 11.12
N ILE A 11 12.37 18.75 10.20
CA ILE A 11 12.07 18.94 8.80
C ILE A 11 10.54 19.03 8.68
N HIS A 12 10.03 20.20 8.29
CA HIS A 12 8.61 20.35 7.96
C HIS A 12 8.35 19.58 6.67
N MET A 13 7.77 18.38 6.80
CA MET A 13 7.37 17.58 5.65
C MET A 13 6.06 18.12 5.10
N SER A 14 6.10 18.64 3.87
CA SER A 14 4.92 18.98 3.10
C SER A 14 4.61 17.84 2.15
N HIS A 15 3.37 17.42 2.11
CA HIS A 15 2.83 16.43 1.16
C HIS A 15 1.48 16.92 0.62
N PRO A 16 0.97 16.37 -0.48
CA PRO A 16 -0.35 16.71 -0.99
C PRO A 16 -1.46 16.50 0.06
N ASP A 17 -2.37 17.47 0.18
CA ASP A 17 -3.42 17.48 1.20
C ASP A 17 -4.37 16.28 1.10
N PHE A 18 -4.57 15.76 -0.11
CA PHE A 18 -5.47 14.62 -0.32
C PHE A 18 -5.02 13.33 0.40
N TYR A 19 -3.74 13.19 0.79
CA TYR A 19 -3.29 12.02 1.54
C TYR A 19 -4.05 11.84 2.85
N THR A 20 -4.44 12.94 3.49
CA THR A 20 -5.21 12.93 4.74
C THR A 20 -6.71 12.66 4.52
N GLN A 21 -7.18 12.73 3.26
CA GLN A 21 -8.57 12.44 2.89
C GLN A 21 -8.78 10.97 2.54
N VAL A 22 -7.69 10.23 2.31
CA VAL A 22 -7.76 8.78 2.08
C VAL A 22 -8.06 8.08 3.39
N ALA A 23 -9.15 7.30 3.42
CA ALA A 23 -9.54 6.56 4.62
C ALA A 23 -8.40 5.61 5.06
N PRO A 24 -7.98 5.63 6.33
CA PRO A 24 -6.98 4.70 6.84
C PRO A 24 -7.54 3.28 6.90
N ILE A 25 -6.65 2.31 6.90
CA ILE A 25 -7.00 0.89 7.07
C ILE A 25 -6.82 0.53 8.53
N ALA A 26 -7.95 0.31 9.22
CA ALA A 26 -7.94 -0.13 10.62
C ALA A 26 -7.66 -1.64 10.71
N LEU A 27 -6.83 -2.03 11.67
CA LEU A 27 -6.31 -3.38 11.83
C LEU A 27 -6.21 -3.74 13.31
N TYR A 28 -6.28 -5.02 13.61
CA TYR A 28 -5.89 -5.61 14.89
C TYR A 28 -4.55 -6.35 14.73
N ASP A 29 -3.60 -6.10 15.60
CA ASP A 29 -2.28 -6.74 15.57
C ASP A 29 -2.04 -7.48 16.89
N PRO A 30 -2.18 -8.81 16.91
CA PRO A 30 -2.03 -9.61 18.12
C PRO A 30 -0.62 -9.57 18.71
N LEU A 31 0.42 -9.38 17.89
CA LEU A 31 1.79 -9.20 18.38
C LEU A 31 1.96 -7.84 19.06
N SER A 32 1.37 -6.80 18.49
CA SER A 32 1.40 -5.46 19.09
C SER A 32 0.66 -5.41 20.42
N GLU A 33 -0.47 -6.10 20.54
CA GLU A 33 -1.18 -6.24 21.80
C GLU A 33 -0.33 -6.97 22.84
N PHE A 34 0.21 -8.13 22.47
CA PHE A 34 1.06 -8.95 23.35
C PHE A 34 2.29 -8.20 23.88
N LEU A 35 2.89 -7.36 23.03
CA LEU A 35 4.08 -6.57 23.39
C LEU A 35 3.73 -5.18 23.96
N GLY A 36 2.49 -4.80 24.05
CA GLY A 36 2.06 -3.48 24.51
C GLY A 36 2.44 -2.32 23.60
N ALA A 37 2.62 -2.58 22.29
CA ALA A 37 3.00 -1.56 21.30
C ALA A 37 1.85 -0.63 20.94
N PHE A 38 0.63 -1.18 20.87
CA PHE A 38 -0.62 -0.44 20.65
C PHE A 38 -1.68 -0.94 21.62
N GLU A 39 -2.50 -0.02 22.15
CA GLU A 39 -3.60 -0.35 23.06
C GLU A 39 -4.58 -1.30 22.38
N GLU A 40 -4.91 -2.41 23.03
CA GLU A 40 -5.75 -3.49 22.48
C GLU A 40 -5.31 -3.97 21.10
N GLY A 41 -4.04 -3.80 20.72
CA GLY A 41 -3.51 -4.17 19.41
C GLY A 41 -4.11 -3.42 18.23
N LYS A 42 -4.90 -2.36 18.46
CA LYS A 42 -5.58 -1.60 17.42
C LYS A 42 -4.66 -0.55 16.82
N LEU A 43 -4.55 -0.55 15.51
CA LEU A 43 -3.76 0.43 14.76
C LEU A 43 -4.41 0.75 13.41
N GLU A 44 -3.98 1.85 12.84
CA GLU A 44 -4.38 2.25 11.49
C GLU A 44 -3.15 2.42 10.62
N ILE A 45 -3.26 2.02 9.36
CA ILE A 45 -2.25 2.28 8.33
C ILE A 45 -2.82 3.29 7.34
N THR A 46 -2.16 4.44 7.25
CA THR A 46 -2.52 5.53 6.33
C THR A 46 -1.85 5.36 4.98
N TYR A 47 -2.42 6.01 3.95
CA TYR A 47 -1.78 6.07 2.63
C TYR A 47 -0.40 6.75 2.70
N LEU A 48 -0.24 7.78 3.55
CA LEU A 48 1.05 8.45 3.76
C LEU A 48 2.15 7.50 4.25
N GLU A 49 1.82 6.54 5.11
CA GLU A 49 2.79 5.54 5.56
C GLU A 49 3.23 4.61 4.43
N CYS A 50 2.31 4.24 3.55
CA CYS A 50 2.63 3.49 2.33
C CYS A 50 3.50 4.29 1.35
N VAL A 51 3.27 5.60 1.21
CA VAL A 51 4.13 6.50 0.43
C VAL A 51 5.53 6.59 1.04
N LYS A 52 5.66 6.69 2.36
CA LYS A 52 6.97 6.69 3.05
C LYS A 52 7.71 5.37 2.85
N LEU A 53 7.00 4.23 2.92
CA LEU A 53 7.57 2.92 2.64
C LEU A 53 8.10 2.81 1.21
N ALA A 54 7.30 3.25 0.23
CA ALA A 54 7.63 3.15 -1.19
C ALA A 54 8.63 4.23 -1.66
N GLY A 55 8.82 5.30 -0.89
CA GLY A 55 9.64 6.46 -1.24
C GLY A 55 8.99 7.40 -2.27
N HIS A 56 7.78 7.10 -2.72
CA HIS A 56 7.05 7.91 -3.71
C HIS A 56 5.55 7.60 -3.69
N SER A 57 4.76 8.52 -4.29
CA SER A 57 3.33 8.32 -4.55
C SER A 57 3.10 8.16 -6.05
N CYS A 58 2.47 7.06 -6.44
CA CYS A 58 2.17 6.76 -7.84
C CYS A 58 0.89 5.92 -7.99
N PRO A 59 0.35 5.74 -9.21
CA PRO A 59 -0.81 4.88 -9.44
C PRO A 59 -0.65 3.45 -8.93
N THR A 60 0.56 2.89 -8.96
CA THR A 60 0.83 1.53 -8.45
C THR A 60 0.71 1.46 -6.93
N VAL A 61 1.29 2.41 -6.20
CA VAL A 61 1.18 2.48 -4.73
C VAL A 61 -0.27 2.72 -4.31
N ALA A 62 -1.00 3.58 -5.03
CA ALA A 62 -2.42 3.81 -4.82
C ALA A 62 -3.25 2.54 -5.06
N GLY A 63 -3.00 1.83 -6.16
CA GLY A 63 -3.67 0.57 -6.49
C GLY A 63 -3.40 -0.52 -5.45
N ALA A 64 -2.17 -0.66 -4.98
CA ALA A 64 -1.80 -1.61 -3.94
C ALA A 64 -2.52 -1.31 -2.61
N TYR A 65 -2.62 -0.04 -2.23
CA TYR A 65 -3.38 0.41 -1.06
C TYR A 65 -4.87 0.07 -1.19
N LEU A 66 -5.48 0.35 -2.35
CA LEU A 66 -6.89 0.04 -2.62
C LEU A 66 -7.13 -1.47 -2.66
N MET A 67 -6.24 -2.26 -3.27
CA MET A 67 -6.35 -3.73 -3.26
C MET A 67 -6.29 -4.27 -1.84
N ALA A 68 -5.37 -3.79 -1.00
CA ALA A 68 -5.31 -4.19 0.40
C ALA A 68 -6.60 -3.83 1.13
N SER A 69 -7.06 -2.59 1.06
CA SER A 69 -8.29 -2.11 1.72
C SER A 69 -9.52 -2.93 1.31
N LYS A 70 -9.73 -3.10 0.00
CA LYS A 70 -10.90 -3.83 -0.52
C LYS A 70 -10.80 -5.34 -0.27
N GLY A 71 -9.62 -5.93 -0.39
CA GLY A 71 -9.39 -7.34 -0.09
C GLY A 71 -9.66 -7.67 1.38
N LEU A 72 -9.18 -6.82 2.29
CA LEU A 72 -9.44 -6.95 3.72
C LEU A 72 -10.94 -6.81 4.03
N THR A 73 -11.62 -5.83 3.45
CA THR A 73 -13.08 -5.67 3.61
C THR A 73 -13.83 -6.91 3.09
N ALA A 74 -13.41 -7.48 1.96
CA ALA A 74 -14.06 -8.66 1.40
C ALA A 74 -13.86 -9.92 2.24
N LEU A 75 -12.71 -10.06 2.95
CA LEU A 75 -12.37 -11.19 3.80
C LEU A 75 -12.94 -11.09 5.23
N TYR A 76 -13.03 -9.89 5.78
CA TYR A 76 -13.39 -9.70 7.20
C TYR A 76 -14.76 -9.03 7.41
N GLY A 77 -15.36 -8.46 6.35
CA GLY A 77 -16.62 -7.74 6.49
C GLY A 77 -16.49 -6.53 7.42
N SER A 78 -17.18 -6.57 8.54
CA SER A 78 -17.14 -5.54 9.59
C SER A 78 -16.10 -5.78 10.69
N ASP A 79 -15.49 -6.97 10.71
CA ASP A 79 -14.50 -7.31 11.74
C ASP A 79 -13.15 -6.65 11.41
N LEU A 80 -12.36 -6.36 12.45
CA LEU A 80 -11.00 -5.85 12.26
C LEU A 80 -10.11 -6.96 11.67
N PRO A 81 -9.46 -6.71 10.51
CA PRO A 81 -8.53 -7.66 9.93
C PRO A 81 -7.33 -7.92 10.86
N SER A 82 -7.01 -9.20 11.08
CA SER A 82 -5.90 -9.61 11.93
C SER A 82 -4.57 -9.52 11.17
N ARG A 83 -3.73 -8.58 11.55
CA ARG A 83 -2.41 -8.34 10.98
C ARG A 83 -1.46 -9.50 11.29
N GLY A 84 -0.75 -9.99 10.26
CA GLY A 84 0.12 -11.17 10.37
C GLY A 84 -0.61 -12.51 10.25
N SER A 85 -1.94 -12.50 10.03
CA SER A 85 -2.76 -13.70 9.86
C SER A 85 -3.29 -13.88 8.43
N ILE A 86 -2.62 -13.26 7.45
CA ILE A 86 -3.02 -13.29 6.05
C ILE A 86 -1.80 -13.63 5.20
N LYS A 87 -1.97 -14.61 4.32
CA LYS A 87 -1.00 -15.01 3.31
C LYS A 87 -1.20 -14.19 2.04
N ILE A 88 -0.11 -13.79 1.40
CA ILE A 88 -0.08 -13.14 0.09
C ILE A 88 0.49 -14.11 -0.94
N GLU A 89 -0.21 -14.26 -2.06
CA GLU A 89 0.31 -14.95 -3.24
C GLU A 89 0.22 -14.00 -4.43
N MET A 90 1.36 -13.79 -5.10
CA MET A 90 1.48 -12.95 -6.29
C MET A 90 1.51 -13.83 -7.53
N GLN A 91 0.79 -13.46 -8.59
CA GLN A 91 0.79 -14.18 -9.87
C GLN A 91 2.17 -14.17 -10.50
N SER A 92 2.79 -13.01 -10.57
CA SER A 92 4.08 -12.79 -11.22
C SER A 92 5.26 -12.99 -10.27
N THR A 93 6.47 -13.05 -10.83
CA THR A 93 7.71 -13.07 -10.06
C THR A 93 7.96 -11.72 -9.40
N GLU A 94 8.73 -11.69 -8.31
CA GLU A 94 9.01 -10.48 -7.54
C GLU A 94 9.61 -9.35 -8.38
N SER A 95 10.48 -9.69 -9.33
CA SER A 95 11.19 -8.73 -10.19
C SER A 95 10.41 -8.32 -11.44
N GLU A 96 9.25 -8.90 -11.71
CA GLU A 96 8.48 -8.63 -12.91
C GLU A 96 7.63 -7.37 -12.77
N GLY A 97 7.84 -6.40 -13.66
CA GLY A 97 7.07 -5.17 -13.72
C GLY A 97 7.04 -4.40 -12.39
N VAL A 98 5.87 -4.26 -11.81
CA VAL A 98 5.63 -3.55 -10.53
C VAL A 98 5.22 -4.50 -9.39
N THR A 99 5.32 -5.80 -9.60
CA THR A 99 4.88 -6.85 -8.65
C THR A 99 5.49 -6.69 -7.27
N GLY A 100 6.80 -6.47 -7.19
CA GLY A 100 7.49 -6.25 -5.91
C GLY A 100 6.99 -5.00 -5.18
N VAL A 101 6.71 -3.90 -5.90
CA VAL A 101 6.17 -2.68 -5.30
C VAL A 101 4.78 -2.92 -4.71
N ILE A 102 3.89 -3.59 -5.46
CA ILE A 102 2.54 -3.95 -5.00
C ILE A 102 2.63 -4.83 -3.75
N CYS A 103 3.44 -5.89 -3.82
CA CYS A 103 3.61 -6.82 -2.72
C CYS A 103 4.18 -6.16 -1.46
N ASN A 104 5.16 -5.27 -1.59
CA ASN A 104 5.74 -4.55 -0.45
C ASN A 104 4.71 -3.68 0.28
N VAL A 105 3.87 -2.96 -0.46
CA VAL A 105 2.80 -2.13 0.13
C VAL A 105 1.77 -3.00 0.84
N ILE A 106 1.26 -4.05 0.20
CA ILE A 106 0.28 -4.96 0.80
C ILE A 106 0.90 -5.66 2.03
N SER A 107 2.13 -6.16 1.92
CA SER A 107 2.88 -6.79 3.01
C SER A 107 3.05 -5.88 4.24
N PHE A 108 3.36 -4.62 4.01
CA PHE A 108 3.45 -3.61 5.06
C PHE A 108 2.11 -3.43 5.78
N ILE A 109 1.02 -3.30 5.04
CA ILE A 109 -0.32 -3.11 5.60
C ILE A 109 -0.72 -4.33 6.47
N ILE A 110 -0.65 -5.53 5.91
CA ILE A 110 -1.17 -6.74 6.57
C ILE A 110 -0.15 -7.45 7.47
N GLY A 111 1.08 -6.95 7.54
CA GLY A 111 2.13 -7.51 8.40
C GLY A 111 2.65 -8.87 7.96
N ALA A 112 2.60 -9.18 6.65
CA ALA A 112 3.14 -10.40 6.08
C ALA A 112 4.58 -10.18 5.56
N SER A 113 5.40 -11.20 5.60
CA SER A 113 6.77 -11.18 5.08
C SER A 113 7.12 -12.49 4.38
N GLY A 114 8.14 -12.43 3.53
CA GLY A 114 8.77 -13.61 2.98
C GLY A 114 9.63 -14.37 4.01
N ILE A 115 10.62 -15.10 3.54
CA ILE A 115 11.50 -15.94 4.35
C ILE A 115 12.28 -15.15 5.43
N GLY A 116 12.51 -13.84 5.21
CA GLY A 116 13.20 -12.95 6.16
C GLY A 116 12.31 -12.37 7.26
N GLY A 117 11.03 -12.73 7.32
CA GLY A 117 10.08 -12.22 8.30
C GLY A 117 10.36 -12.64 9.73
N PHE A 118 9.65 -12.01 10.67
CA PHE A 118 9.70 -12.34 12.09
C PHE A 118 9.25 -13.78 12.33
N LYS A 119 10.09 -14.57 13.01
CA LYS A 119 9.88 -16.01 13.24
C LYS A 119 8.86 -16.33 14.35
N GLY A 120 8.39 -15.31 15.04
CA GLY A 120 7.47 -15.48 16.16
C GLY A 120 8.15 -15.66 17.51
N ILE A 121 7.30 -15.83 18.52
CA ILE A 121 7.70 -16.09 19.91
C ILE A 121 7.10 -17.44 20.30
N GLN A 122 7.92 -18.43 20.54
CA GLN A 122 7.48 -19.78 20.94
C GLN A 122 6.39 -20.36 20.01
N GLY A 123 6.55 -20.14 18.69
CA GLY A 123 5.62 -20.62 17.68
C GLY A 123 4.38 -19.74 17.42
N ASN A 124 4.22 -18.64 18.17
CA ASN A 124 3.13 -17.69 17.97
C ASN A 124 3.59 -16.42 17.25
N PHE A 125 2.68 -15.68 16.61
CA PHE A 125 2.91 -14.37 15.99
C PHE A 125 3.95 -14.37 14.86
N SER A 126 4.21 -15.50 14.21
CA SER A 126 5.10 -15.55 13.05
C SER A 126 4.56 -14.70 11.91
N ARG A 127 5.47 -14.02 11.20
CA ARG A 127 5.19 -13.18 10.03
C ARG A 127 5.98 -13.62 8.81
N ASP A 128 6.78 -14.66 8.97
CA ASP A 128 7.59 -15.20 7.89
C ASP A 128 6.82 -16.22 7.03
N ASN A 129 7.35 -16.46 5.84
CA ASN A 129 6.76 -17.39 4.86
C ASN A 129 5.29 -17.12 4.49
N LEU A 130 4.82 -15.89 4.70
CA LEU A 130 3.45 -15.44 4.35
C LEU A 130 3.36 -14.84 2.94
N VAL A 131 4.46 -14.69 2.23
CA VAL A 131 4.52 -14.15 0.87
C VAL A 131 5.06 -15.20 -0.08
N ARG A 132 4.36 -15.42 -1.20
CA ARG A 132 4.78 -16.28 -2.30
C ARG A 132 4.62 -15.56 -3.63
N TYR A 133 5.53 -15.79 -4.54
CA TYR A 133 5.52 -15.26 -5.89
C TYR A 133 5.40 -16.39 -6.91
N ASN A 134 5.07 -16.04 -8.15
CA ASN A 134 4.96 -16.96 -9.26
C ASN A 134 3.92 -18.07 -9.01
N VAL A 135 2.75 -17.68 -8.48
CA VAL A 135 1.63 -18.60 -8.21
C VAL A 135 0.59 -18.46 -9.31
N PRO A 136 0.27 -19.49 -10.09
CA PRO A 136 -0.74 -19.42 -11.13
C PRO A 136 -2.11 -19.07 -10.55
N MET A 137 -2.74 -17.99 -11.05
CA MET A 137 -4.09 -17.55 -10.67
C MET A 137 -4.69 -16.64 -11.75
N ASP A 138 -5.98 -16.45 -11.71
CA ASP A 138 -6.69 -15.48 -12.55
C ASP A 138 -6.83 -14.15 -11.78
N GLY A 139 -5.74 -13.38 -11.74
CA GLY A 139 -5.62 -12.12 -11.03
C GLY A 139 -4.18 -11.81 -10.67
N GLU A 140 -3.92 -10.67 -10.02
CA GLU A 140 -2.57 -10.21 -9.70
C GLU A 140 -2.10 -10.64 -8.30
N VAL A 141 -3.01 -10.61 -7.32
CA VAL A 141 -2.72 -10.94 -5.92
C VAL A 141 -3.87 -11.70 -5.29
N LYS A 142 -3.53 -12.76 -4.54
CA LYS A 142 -4.45 -13.52 -3.72
C LYS A 142 -4.11 -13.30 -2.25
N LEU A 143 -5.14 -12.97 -1.47
CA LEU A 143 -5.07 -12.84 -0.01
C LEU A 143 -5.86 -13.99 0.61
N THR A 144 -5.22 -14.75 1.50
CA THR A 144 -5.85 -15.90 2.17
C THR A 144 -5.74 -15.74 3.67
N ARG A 145 -6.85 -15.80 4.39
CA ARG A 145 -6.88 -15.86 5.86
C ARG A 145 -6.30 -17.19 6.34
N LEU A 146 -5.48 -17.16 7.38
CA LEU A 146 -4.88 -18.37 7.94
C LEU A 146 -5.82 -19.16 8.86
N ASP A 147 -6.81 -18.48 9.44
CA ASP A 147 -7.77 -19.06 10.39
C ASP A 147 -8.95 -19.76 9.69
N THR A 148 -9.55 -19.13 8.67
CA THR A 148 -10.73 -19.67 7.97
C THR A 148 -10.39 -20.33 6.63
N HIS A 149 -9.21 -20.05 6.08
CA HIS A 149 -8.79 -20.41 4.71
C HIS A 149 -9.61 -19.74 3.60
N GLU A 150 -10.49 -18.81 3.93
CA GLU A 150 -11.16 -18.00 2.93
C GLU A 150 -10.16 -17.14 2.17
N SER A 151 -10.36 -16.98 0.87
CA SER A 151 -9.47 -16.21 0.02
C SER A 151 -10.20 -15.31 -0.96
N VAL A 152 -9.51 -14.25 -1.36
CA VAL A 152 -9.92 -13.36 -2.42
C VAL A 152 -8.76 -13.13 -3.38
N THR A 153 -9.06 -13.16 -4.66
CA THR A 153 -8.12 -12.82 -5.73
C THR A 153 -8.47 -11.45 -6.29
N LEU A 154 -7.47 -10.57 -6.42
CA LEU A 154 -7.64 -9.17 -6.81
C LEU A 154 -6.80 -8.84 -8.04
N SER A 155 -7.31 -7.90 -8.84
CA SER A 155 -6.56 -7.24 -9.92
C SER A 155 -6.84 -5.76 -9.93
N TYR A 156 -5.86 -4.97 -10.40
CA TYR A 156 -5.94 -3.53 -10.47
C TYR A 156 -5.74 -2.99 -11.87
N ASN A 157 -6.69 -2.20 -12.35
CA ASN A 157 -6.62 -1.52 -13.63
C ASN A 157 -7.08 -0.07 -13.54
N PRO A 158 -6.15 0.91 -13.52
CA PRO A 158 -6.49 2.33 -13.41
C PRO A 158 -6.93 2.99 -14.72
N SER A 159 -7.29 2.23 -15.75
CA SER A 159 -7.62 2.77 -17.08
C SER A 159 -8.84 3.69 -17.08
N SER A 160 -9.71 3.60 -16.09
CA SER A 160 -10.85 4.52 -15.90
C SER A 160 -10.44 5.94 -15.48
N ILE A 161 -9.19 6.11 -15.00
CA ILE A 161 -8.59 7.40 -14.65
C ILE A 161 -7.46 7.68 -15.65
N MET A 162 -7.81 8.37 -16.73
CA MET A 162 -6.86 8.67 -17.81
C MET A 162 -5.80 9.67 -17.34
N PRO A 163 -4.52 9.47 -17.73
CA PRO A 163 -3.50 10.48 -17.50
C PRO A 163 -3.78 11.74 -18.31
N ASP A 164 -3.43 12.91 -17.78
CA ASP A 164 -3.45 14.16 -18.53
C ASP A 164 -2.54 14.06 -19.76
N VAL A 165 -2.97 14.63 -20.88
CA VAL A 165 -2.24 14.54 -22.15
C VAL A 165 -0.84 15.15 -22.09
N MET A 166 -0.60 16.10 -21.17
CA MET A 166 0.70 16.74 -20.97
C MET A 166 1.67 15.89 -20.13
N MET A 167 1.18 14.83 -19.45
CA MET A 167 2.06 14.04 -18.54
C MET A 167 3.19 13.36 -19.31
N GLN A 168 2.91 12.71 -20.43
CA GLN A 168 3.93 12.00 -21.22
C GLN A 168 5.03 12.94 -21.77
N PRO A 169 4.69 14.07 -22.45
CA PRO A 169 5.68 15.02 -22.90
C PRO A 169 6.55 15.60 -21.76
N LEU A 170 5.91 15.98 -20.65
CA LEU A 170 6.63 16.58 -19.51
C LEU A 170 7.53 15.55 -18.81
N MET A 171 7.08 14.31 -18.66
CA MET A 171 7.89 13.21 -18.12
C MET A 171 9.12 12.97 -18.99
N GLY A 172 8.93 12.87 -20.32
CA GLY A 172 10.04 12.67 -21.25
C GLY A 172 11.09 13.76 -21.16
N LYS A 173 10.69 15.04 -21.15
CA LYS A 173 11.59 16.18 -20.95
C LYS A 173 12.33 16.12 -19.59
N SER A 174 11.60 15.76 -18.51
CA SER A 174 12.17 15.71 -17.17
C SER A 174 13.24 14.62 -17.05
N ILE A 175 13.00 13.43 -17.59
CA ILE A 175 13.96 12.31 -17.59
C ILE A 175 15.22 12.67 -18.39
N GLN A 176 15.07 13.41 -19.48
CA GLN A 176 16.20 13.85 -20.32
C GLN A 176 16.96 15.06 -19.75
N GLY A 177 16.50 15.64 -18.62
CA GLY A 177 17.09 16.85 -18.05
C GLY A 177 16.83 18.12 -18.86
N LEU A 178 15.85 18.10 -19.76
CA LEU A 178 15.48 19.22 -20.65
C LEU A 178 14.30 20.05 -20.14
N ALA A 179 13.61 19.60 -19.09
CA ALA A 179 12.48 20.30 -18.53
C ALA A 179 12.92 21.51 -17.70
N THR A 180 12.19 22.63 -17.83
CA THR A 180 12.36 23.76 -16.89
C THR A 180 11.83 23.37 -15.51
N LYS A 181 12.15 24.18 -14.50
CA LYS A 181 11.63 23.97 -13.15
C LYS A 181 10.10 24.03 -13.10
N GLU A 182 9.50 24.92 -13.85
CA GLU A 182 8.04 25.06 -13.98
C GLU A 182 7.40 23.83 -14.66
N GLU A 183 8.04 23.30 -15.69
CA GLU A 183 7.60 22.07 -16.36
C GLU A 183 7.67 20.86 -15.42
N GLN A 184 8.73 20.72 -14.61
CA GLN A 184 8.85 19.66 -13.60
C GLN A 184 7.78 19.79 -12.51
N GLN A 185 7.51 21.00 -12.04
CA GLN A 185 6.45 21.25 -11.06
C GLN A 185 5.06 20.93 -11.64
N THR A 186 4.83 21.28 -12.91
CA THR A 186 3.57 20.99 -13.60
C THR A 186 3.38 19.47 -13.75
N PHE A 187 4.43 18.76 -14.16
CA PHE A 187 4.41 17.30 -14.20
C PHE A 187 4.05 16.71 -12.83
N GLY A 188 4.69 17.12 -11.76
CA GLY A 188 4.42 16.64 -10.41
C GLY A 188 2.97 16.89 -9.97
N LYS A 189 2.39 18.06 -10.29
CA LYS A 189 1.00 18.38 -10.00
C LYS A 189 0.02 17.47 -10.77
N LEU A 190 0.23 17.27 -12.07
CA LEU A 190 -0.60 16.40 -12.89
C LEU A 190 -0.50 14.95 -12.45
N TRP A 191 0.70 14.50 -12.08
CA TRP A 191 0.93 13.17 -11.54
C TRP A 191 0.15 12.93 -10.24
N GLN A 192 0.28 13.83 -9.27
CA GLN A 192 -0.40 13.70 -7.99
C GLN A 192 -1.92 13.88 -8.12
N LYS A 193 -2.40 14.72 -9.04
CA LYS A 193 -3.83 14.83 -9.34
C LYS A 193 -4.41 13.49 -9.82
N ARG A 194 -3.71 12.77 -10.69
CA ARG A 194 -4.15 11.44 -11.12
C ARG A 194 -4.19 10.44 -9.96
N VAL A 195 -3.21 10.49 -9.06
CA VAL A 195 -3.18 9.63 -7.86
C VAL A 195 -4.35 9.97 -6.92
N GLU A 196 -4.64 11.25 -6.72
CA GLU A 196 -5.79 11.73 -5.97
C GLU A 196 -7.11 11.18 -6.54
N GLU A 197 -7.30 11.31 -7.85
CA GLU A 197 -8.48 10.79 -8.53
C GLU A 197 -8.62 9.26 -8.37
N ILE A 198 -7.53 8.49 -8.45
CA ILE A 198 -7.54 7.05 -8.20
C ILE A 198 -8.01 6.73 -6.78
N LEU A 199 -7.52 7.45 -5.77
CA LEU A 199 -7.79 7.16 -4.36
C LEU A 199 -9.15 7.68 -3.90
N LEU A 200 -9.59 8.86 -4.38
CA LEU A 200 -10.78 9.52 -3.87
C LEU A 200 -12.04 9.29 -4.71
N SER A 201 -11.93 8.84 -5.97
CA SER A 201 -13.10 8.55 -6.80
C SER A 201 -13.72 7.19 -6.45
N THR A 202 -14.28 7.08 -5.25
CA THR A 202 -14.81 5.82 -4.69
C THR A 202 -15.82 5.12 -5.59
N HIS A 203 -16.61 5.89 -6.38
CA HIS A 203 -17.57 5.36 -7.35
C HIS A 203 -16.92 4.65 -8.56
N LEU A 204 -15.59 4.81 -8.75
CA LEU A 204 -14.83 4.15 -9.80
C LEU A 204 -14.01 2.96 -9.27
N HIS A 205 -13.92 2.78 -7.94
CA HIS A 205 -13.08 1.72 -7.37
C HIS A 205 -13.46 0.33 -7.89
N ASP A 206 -14.76 0.02 -8.03
CA ASP A 206 -15.20 -1.29 -8.53
C ASP A 206 -14.95 -1.50 -10.04
N LYS A 207 -14.59 -0.43 -10.77
CA LYS A 207 -14.10 -0.52 -12.15
C LYS A 207 -12.58 -0.72 -12.21
N MET A 208 -11.87 -0.26 -11.17
CA MET A 208 -10.41 -0.35 -11.08
C MET A 208 -9.93 -1.58 -10.32
N ILE A 209 -10.69 -2.05 -9.34
CA ILE A 209 -10.34 -3.23 -8.55
C ILE A 209 -11.38 -4.31 -8.80
N THR A 210 -10.94 -5.40 -9.39
CA THR A 210 -11.79 -6.61 -9.50
C THR A 210 -11.46 -7.56 -8.35
N ILE A 211 -12.48 -8.20 -7.79
CA ILE A 211 -12.37 -9.13 -6.67
C ILE A 211 -13.16 -10.39 -7.01
N SER A 212 -12.52 -11.56 -6.94
CA SER A 212 -13.19 -12.84 -6.92
C SER A 212 -12.97 -13.50 -5.56
N LYS A 213 -14.00 -14.14 -5.01
CA LYS A 213 -13.91 -15.00 -3.83
C LYS A 213 -13.74 -16.44 -4.30
N ASP A 214 -12.77 -17.14 -3.72
CA ASP A 214 -12.48 -18.55 -3.98
C ASP A 214 -13.02 -19.44 -2.86
#